data_b6f6c3730bd0557811ac92bd2eda9d9a
#
_entry.id   b6f6c3730bd0557811ac92bd2eda9d9a
#
_cell.length_a   1.000
_cell.length_b   1.000
_cell.length_c   1.000
_cell.angle_alpha   90.00
_cell.angle_beta   90.00
_cell.angle_gamma   90.00
#
_symmetry.space_group_name_H-M   'P 1'
#
loop_
_entity.id
_entity.type
_entity.pdbx_description
1 polymer ?
#
loop_
_entity_poly.entity_id
_entity_poly.type
_entity_poly.pdbx_seq_one_letter_code
_entity_poly.pdbx_strand_id
1 'polypeptide(L)'
;SDSHHHSYIRFKWALTEDKPVIKYYYEQLWAELPDAKTAPIQMSLNHLKAVHNKLVYFLKLLTEEQLNLSFIHPEHNNEVLLKQNIGIYAWHSNHHYAHIENLLKRKGWL
;
A
#
# COMPACT_ATOMS: atom_id res chain seq x y z
N SER A 1 7.66 1.12 0.14
CA SER A 1 7.38 0.47 1.43
C SER A 1 6.39 1.26 2.29
N ASP A 2 6.43 2.59 2.26
CA ASP A 2 5.50 3.42 3.03
C ASP A 2 4.06 3.22 2.61
N SER A 3 3.80 3.09 1.31
CA SER A 3 2.46 2.83 0.78
C SER A 3 1.89 1.50 1.28
N HIS A 4 2.69 0.44 1.28
CA HIS A 4 2.30 -0.86 1.83
C HIS A 4 2.03 -0.79 3.33
N HIS A 5 2.84 -0.03 4.05
CA HIS A 5 2.66 0.19 5.49
C HIS A 5 1.34 0.89 5.78
N HIS A 6 1.00 1.93 5.01
CA HIS A 6 -0.28 2.62 5.14
C HIS A 6 -1.46 1.70 4.83
N SER A 7 -1.36 0.87 3.78
CA SER A 7 -2.40 -0.10 3.46
C SER A 7 -2.65 -1.07 4.61
N TYR A 8 -1.59 -1.60 5.19
CA TYR A 8 -1.68 -2.50 6.34
C TYR A 8 -2.45 -1.85 7.51
N ILE A 9 -2.13 -0.60 7.82
CA ILE A 9 -2.78 0.14 8.90
C ILE A 9 -4.26 0.39 8.57
N ARG A 10 -4.58 0.75 7.33
CA ARG A 10 -5.94 1.03 6.90
C ARG A 10 -6.85 -0.18 7.04
N PHE A 11 -6.36 -1.38 6.71
CA PHE A 11 -7.08 -2.62 6.96
C PHE A 11 -7.41 -2.80 8.44
N LYS A 12 -6.42 -2.56 9.30
CA LYS A 12 -6.60 -2.69 10.74
C LYS A 12 -7.63 -1.70 11.28
N TRP A 13 -7.58 -0.46 10.82
CA TRP A 13 -8.56 0.56 11.24
C TRP A 13 -9.98 0.19 10.80
N ALA A 14 -10.16 -0.25 9.56
CA ALA A 14 -11.49 -0.62 9.07
C ALA A 14 -12.11 -1.78 9.83
N LEU A 15 -11.29 -2.68 10.37
CA LEU A 15 -11.76 -3.83 11.14
C LEU A 15 -12.05 -3.49 12.61
N THR A 16 -11.51 -2.40 13.12
CA THR A 16 -11.61 -2.03 14.54
C THR A 16 -12.47 -0.81 14.79
N GLU A 17 -12.83 -0.06 13.76
CA GLU A 17 -13.66 1.13 13.86
C GLU A 17 -14.75 1.07 12.78
N ASP A 18 -15.85 1.80 13.02
CA ASP A 18 -16.96 1.86 12.08
C ASP A 18 -16.67 2.91 11.00
N LYS A 19 -16.38 2.45 9.79
CA LYS A 19 -16.10 3.29 8.61
C LYS A 19 -15.17 4.47 8.96
N PRO A 20 -13.96 4.19 9.46
CA PRO A 20 -13.07 5.28 9.87
C PRO A 20 -12.64 6.13 8.68
N VAL A 21 -12.47 7.42 8.93
CA VAL A 21 -11.81 8.31 7.97
C VAL A 21 -10.32 8.15 8.19
N ILE A 22 -9.62 7.66 7.17
CA ILE A 22 -8.17 7.47 7.25
C ILE A 22 -7.46 8.81 7.07
N LYS A 23 -6.19 8.85 7.49
CA LYS A 23 -5.34 10.01 7.22
C LYS A 23 -4.67 9.84 5.87
N TYR A 24 -4.84 10.83 4.98
CA TYR A 24 -4.08 10.91 3.74
C TYR A 24 -2.64 11.33 4.06
N TYR A 25 -1.67 10.74 3.37
CA TYR A 25 -0.28 11.17 3.52
C TYR A 25 0.23 11.74 2.19
N TYR A 26 1.08 12.75 2.29
CA TYR A 26 1.65 13.43 1.13
C TYR A 26 2.90 12.65 0.68
N GLU A 27 2.71 11.68 -0.20
CA GLU A 27 3.77 10.76 -0.63
C GLU A 27 4.98 11.47 -1.23
N GLN A 28 4.73 12.57 -1.95
CA GLN A 28 5.80 13.37 -2.55
C GLN A 28 6.67 14.03 -1.48
N LEU A 29 6.04 14.52 -0.42
CA LEU A 29 6.77 15.13 0.70
C LEU A 29 7.53 14.09 1.51
N TRP A 30 6.95 12.90 1.68
CA TRP A 30 7.64 11.80 2.35
C TRP A 30 8.87 11.37 1.57
N ALA A 31 8.80 11.33 0.25
CA ALA A 31 9.92 10.98 -0.61
C ALA A 31 11.07 12.02 -0.54
N GLU A 32 10.78 13.22 -0.08
CA GLU A 32 11.79 14.28 0.09
C GLU A 32 12.45 14.25 1.47
N LEU A 33 11.97 13.43 2.40
CA LEU A 33 12.58 13.32 3.72
C LEU A 33 13.96 12.64 3.65
N PRO A 34 14.86 12.97 4.58
CA PRO A 34 16.24 12.47 4.52
C PRO A 34 16.39 10.96 4.44
N ASP A 35 15.54 10.21 5.14
CA ASP A 35 15.59 8.75 5.12
C ASP A 35 15.31 8.17 3.73
N ALA A 36 14.38 8.78 2.99
CA ALA A 36 14.05 8.34 1.64
C ALA A 36 15.21 8.53 0.65
N LYS A 37 16.10 9.51 0.94
CA LYS A 37 17.22 9.85 0.06
C LYS A 37 18.53 9.18 0.45
N THR A 38 18.71 8.86 1.74
CA THR A 38 20.01 8.43 2.28
C THR A 38 20.03 7.02 2.82
N ALA A 39 18.87 6.45 3.19
CA ALA A 39 18.84 5.11 3.74
C ALA A 39 19.27 4.07 2.67
N PRO A 40 20.06 3.06 3.07
CA PRO A 40 20.36 1.96 2.17
C PRO A 40 19.07 1.32 1.65
N ILE A 41 19.03 1.03 0.36
CA ILE A 41 17.84 0.44 -0.27
C ILE A 41 17.40 -0.85 0.43
N GLN A 42 18.33 -1.59 1.01
CA GLN A 42 18.03 -2.83 1.71
C GLN A 42 17.08 -2.63 2.89
N MET A 43 17.13 -1.48 3.55
CA MET A 43 16.20 -1.16 4.63
C MET A 43 14.76 -1.09 4.11
N SER A 44 14.54 -0.42 2.98
CA SER A 44 13.21 -0.33 2.37
C SER A 44 12.74 -1.69 1.84
N LEU A 45 13.62 -2.47 1.26
CA LEU A 45 13.29 -3.81 0.77
C LEU A 45 12.91 -4.75 1.91
N ASN A 46 13.64 -4.70 3.02
CA ASN A 46 13.32 -5.49 4.21
C ASN A 46 11.97 -5.08 4.82
N HIS A 47 11.73 -3.77 4.91
CA HIS A 47 10.47 -3.23 5.41
C HIS A 47 9.30 -3.65 4.52
N LEU A 48 9.43 -3.49 3.20
CA LEU A 48 8.40 -3.90 2.24
C LEU A 48 8.10 -5.39 2.35
N LYS A 49 9.12 -6.23 2.39
CA LYS A 49 8.96 -7.68 2.49
C LYS A 49 8.25 -8.08 3.79
N ALA A 50 8.65 -7.50 4.91
CA ALA A 50 8.04 -7.81 6.21
C ALA A 50 6.57 -7.36 6.27
N VAL A 51 6.28 -6.14 5.82
CA VAL A 51 4.90 -5.62 5.79
C VAL A 51 4.04 -6.44 4.84
N HIS A 52 4.55 -6.75 3.65
CA HIS A 52 3.83 -7.55 2.66
C HIS A 52 3.50 -8.95 3.19
N ASN A 53 4.48 -9.62 3.76
CA ASN A 53 4.27 -10.97 4.31
C ASN A 53 3.23 -10.96 5.42
N LYS A 54 3.32 -9.98 6.31
CA LYS A 54 2.36 -9.85 7.42
C LYS A 54 0.96 -9.48 6.92
N LEU A 55 0.87 -8.61 5.92
CA LEU A 55 -0.39 -8.24 5.30
C LEU A 55 -1.06 -9.45 4.63
N VAL A 56 -0.31 -10.22 3.83
CA VAL A 56 -0.84 -11.41 3.16
C VAL A 56 -1.34 -12.43 4.17
N TYR A 57 -0.55 -12.70 5.21
CA TYR A 57 -0.97 -13.60 6.30
C TYR A 57 -2.28 -13.13 6.93
N PHE A 58 -2.37 -11.83 7.24
CA PHE A 58 -3.55 -11.22 7.84
C PHE A 58 -4.77 -11.32 6.92
N LEU A 59 -4.61 -10.98 5.63
CA LEU A 59 -5.72 -11.01 4.67
C LEU A 59 -6.30 -12.42 4.48
N LYS A 60 -5.47 -13.45 4.56
CA LYS A 60 -5.93 -14.84 4.46
C LYS A 60 -6.82 -15.26 5.64
N LEU A 61 -6.76 -14.56 6.74
CA LEU A 61 -7.59 -14.83 7.93
C LEU A 61 -8.95 -14.12 7.89
N LEU A 62 -9.16 -13.20 6.96
CA LEU A 62 -10.38 -12.41 6.90
C LEU A 62 -11.54 -13.22 6.32
N THR A 63 -12.72 -13.01 6.89
CA THR A 63 -13.98 -13.57 6.36
C THR A 63 -14.49 -12.72 5.21
N GLU A 64 -15.41 -13.27 4.42
CA GLU A 64 -16.09 -12.52 3.36
C GLU A 64 -16.83 -11.30 3.91
N GLU A 65 -17.44 -11.43 5.09
CA GLU A 65 -18.12 -10.33 5.77
C GLU A 65 -17.13 -9.21 6.12
N GLN A 66 -15.96 -9.55 6.63
CA GLN A 66 -14.92 -8.58 6.96
C GLN A 66 -14.37 -7.87 5.72
N LEU A 67 -14.29 -8.56 4.59
CA LEU A 67 -13.84 -7.97 3.32
C LEU A 67 -14.81 -6.92 2.78
N ASN A 68 -16.06 -6.90 3.25
CA ASN A 68 -17.04 -5.89 2.92
C ASN A 68 -17.07 -4.70 3.87
N LEU A 69 -16.24 -4.71 4.90
CA LEU A 69 -16.02 -3.52 5.72
C LEU A 69 -15.22 -2.49 4.93
N SER A 70 -15.25 -1.25 5.39
CA SER A 70 -14.72 -0.13 4.61
C SER A 70 -14.05 0.93 5.48
N PHE A 71 -13.31 1.81 4.82
CA PHE A 71 -12.83 3.05 5.37
C PHE A 71 -13.21 4.19 4.42
N ILE A 72 -13.15 5.43 4.92
CA ILE A 72 -13.43 6.63 4.13
C ILE A 72 -12.09 7.29 3.76
N HIS A 73 -11.86 7.46 2.47
CA HIS A 73 -10.71 8.21 1.99
C HIS A 73 -11.06 9.70 1.95
N PRO A 74 -10.30 10.58 2.64
CA PRO A 74 -10.70 11.98 2.80
C PRO A 74 -10.61 12.82 1.53
N GLU A 75 -9.86 12.37 0.52
CA GLU A 75 -9.63 13.16 -0.70
C GLU A 75 -10.94 13.50 -1.42
N HIS A 76 -11.87 12.56 -1.49
CA HIS A 76 -13.19 12.75 -2.12
C HIS A 76 -14.32 12.19 -1.27
N ASN A 77 -14.08 11.95 0.02
CA ASN A 77 -15.03 11.29 0.92
C ASN A 77 -15.52 9.94 0.35
N ASN A 78 -14.66 9.24 -0.35
CA ASN A 78 -14.99 7.96 -0.94
C ASN A 78 -14.94 6.84 0.09
N GLU A 79 -16.00 6.03 0.13
CA GLU A 79 -16.01 4.78 0.87
C GLU A 79 -15.27 3.72 0.06
N VAL A 80 -14.24 3.12 0.65
CA VAL A 80 -13.43 2.07 0.02
C VAL A 80 -13.62 0.78 0.79
N LEU A 81 -14.18 -0.23 0.13
CA LEU A 81 -14.30 -1.57 0.71
C LEU A 81 -12.91 -2.23 0.79
N LEU A 82 -12.69 -3.06 1.79
CA LEU A 82 -11.41 -3.75 1.96
C LEU A 82 -11.07 -4.61 0.74
N LYS A 83 -12.04 -5.30 0.17
CA LYS A 83 -11.82 -6.09 -1.05
C LYS A 83 -11.40 -5.23 -2.26
N GLN A 84 -11.92 -4.00 -2.36
CA GLN A 84 -11.50 -3.04 -3.38
C GLN A 84 -10.06 -2.57 -3.15
N ASN A 85 -9.69 -2.34 -1.90
CA ASN A 85 -8.35 -1.92 -1.55
C ASN A 85 -7.30 -2.97 -1.91
N ILE A 86 -7.62 -4.25 -1.75
CA ILE A 86 -6.77 -5.36 -2.19
C ILE A 86 -6.51 -5.25 -3.70
N GLY A 87 -7.57 -5.06 -4.49
CA GLY A 87 -7.46 -4.91 -5.94
C GLY A 87 -6.62 -3.71 -6.35
N ILE A 88 -6.80 -2.58 -5.69
CA ILE A 88 -6.03 -1.35 -5.94
C ILE A 88 -4.53 -1.60 -5.71
N TYR A 89 -4.16 -2.26 -4.63
CA TYR A 89 -2.75 -2.52 -4.32
C TYR A 89 -2.13 -3.56 -5.24
N ALA A 90 -2.88 -4.56 -5.68
CA ALA A 90 -2.42 -5.50 -6.69
C ALA A 90 -2.11 -4.78 -8.01
N TRP A 91 -3.02 -3.90 -8.46
CA TRP A 91 -2.81 -3.08 -9.65
C TRP A 91 -1.62 -2.15 -9.49
N HIS A 92 -1.49 -1.48 -8.33
CA HIS A 92 -0.41 -0.54 -8.04
C HIS A 92 0.96 -1.21 -8.16
N SER A 93 1.11 -2.40 -7.59
CA SER A 93 2.36 -3.17 -7.66
C SER A 93 2.71 -3.54 -9.09
N ASN A 94 1.74 -4.00 -9.88
CA ASN A 94 1.93 -4.34 -11.29
C ASN A 94 2.28 -3.10 -12.12
N HIS A 95 1.69 -1.97 -11.79
CA HIS A 95 1.96 -0.70 -12.48
C HIS A 95 3.41 -0.25 -12.29
N HIS A 96 3.92 -0.32 -11.06
CA HIS A 96 5.32 -0.01 -10.77
C HIS A 96 6.27 -0.98 -11.48
N TYR A 97 5.96 -2.26 -11.47
CA TYR A 97 6.75 -3.25 -12.20
C TYR A 97 6.81 -2.92 -13.69
N ALA A 98 5.69 -2.57 -14.30
CA ALA A 98 5.63 -2.20 -15.71
C ALA A 98 6.49 -0.97 -16.03
N HIS A 99 6.50 0.04 -15.16
CA HIS A 99 7.35 1.21 -15.31
C HIS A 99 8.84 0.84 -15.32
N ILE A 100 9.25 -0.01 -14.41
CA ILE A 100 10.64 -0.48 -14.30
C ILE A 100 11.01 -1.30 -15.54
N GLU A 101 10.17 -2.24 -15.94
CA GLU A 101 10.39 -3.08 -17.11
C GLU A 101 10.54 -2.24 -18.40
N ASN A 102 9.64 -1.27 -18.59
CA ASN A 102 9.69 -0.38 -19.75
C ASN A 102 10.95 0.49 -19.76
N LEU A 103 11.40 0.96 -18.60
CA LEU A 103 12.64 1.70 -18.48
C LEU A 103 13.85 0.85 -18.89
N LEU A 104 13.91 -0.39 -18.41
CA LEU A 104 15.00 -1.31 -18.75
C LEU A 104 15.03 -1.61 -20.24
N LYS A 105 13.88 -1.83 -20.86
CA LYS A 105 13.77 -2.04 -22.32
C LYS A 105 14.22 -0.81 -23.09
N ARG A 106 13.76 0.37 -22.69
CA ARG A 106 14.12 1.64 -23.36
C ARG A 106 15.61 1.94 -23.29
N LYS A 107 16.27 1.55 -22.19
CA LYS A 107 17.72 1.72 -22.00
C LYS A 107 18.53 0.59 -22.62
N GLY A 108 17.90 -0.44 -23.15
CA GLY A 108 18.60 -1.59 -23.73
C GLY A 108 19.27 -2.50 -22.70
N TRP A 109 18.76 -2.51 -21.47
CA TRP A 109 19.32 -3.31 -20.36
C TRP A 109 18.64 -4.67 -20.21
N LEU A 110 17.58 -4.91 -20.94
CA LEU A 110 16.90 -6.21 -21.02
C LEU A 110 17.12 -6.85 -22.37
#